data_01a16cf7e9aad19fdd0f5bc4a8be4615
#
_entry.id   01a16cf7e9aad19fdd0f5bc4a8be4615
#
_cell.length_a   1.000
_cell.length_b   1.000
_cell.length_c   1.000
_cell.angle_alpha   90.00
_cell.angle_beta   90.00
_cell.angle_gamma   90.00
#
_symmetry.space_group_name_H-M   'P 1'
#
loop_
_entity.id
_entity.type
_entity.pdbx_description
1 polymer ?
#
loop_
_entity_poly.entity_id
_entity_poly.type
_entity_poly.pdbx_seq_one_letter_code
_entity_poly.pdbx_strand_id
1 'polypeptide(L)'
;MMYRGYGPLVGVLSALLLGALAGLFTGVLHTVSRIPALLSGILTMICLYSINLRVMGRPNISLSENLGHRTIFVILRDAFPSIPEVYVRFVFLLLLLLFLKIVVDLFLQTEIGLSVRATGDNETLVETQGIDPNRMKLVGIALSNALVALSGAMFAQYQGFVDINMGIGMVVSGLASVIVGEVLLRGKTIFVVTLQVILGAVVYRMATAIALNWGYHIGFKPYDLKLFTGILVIIILSFPVLKEKFGRSR
;
A
#
# COMPACT_ATOMS: atom_id res chain seq x y z
N MET A 1 10.31 -10.86 13.44
CA MET A 1 9.65 -11.04 14.75
C MET A 1 8.93 -12.39 14.82
N MET A 2 7.93 -12.67 13.99
CA MET A 2 7.21 -13.97 14.02
C MET A 2 8.14 -15.19 13.88
N TYR A 3 9.09 -15.15 12.95
CA TYR A 3 10.09 -16.21 12.76
C TYR A 3 10.95 -16.48 14.01
N ARG A 4 11.02 -15.57 14.95
CA ARG A 4 11.73 -15.71 16.23
C ARG A 4 10.81 -16.13 17.41
N GLY A 5 9.58 -16.62 17.12
CA GLY A 5 8.64 -17.10 18.14
C GLY A 5 7.75 -16.05 18.79
N TYR A 6 7.80 -14.80 18.34
CA TYR A 6 6.87 -13.77 18.83
C TYR A 6 5.50 -13.94 18.18
N GLY A 7 4.44 -13.60 18.93
CA GLY A 7 3.07 -13.72 18.43
C GLY A 7 2.80 -12.84 17.19
N PRO A 8 1.79 -13.21 16.36
CA PRO A 8 1.51 -12.54 15.10
C PRO A 8 1.12 -11.07 15.26
N LEU A 9 0.47 -10.69 16.34
CA LEU A 9 0.12 -9.30 16.65
C LEU A 9 1.37 -8.44 16.90
N VAL A 10 2.37 -8.98 17.62
CA VAL A 10 3.66 -8.29 17.81
C VAL A 10 4.35 -8.06 16.48
N GLY A 11 4.25 -9.01 15.54
CA GLY A 11 4.74 -8.87 14.18
C GLY A 11 4.08 -7.71 13.42
N VAL A 12 2.77 -7.56 13.53
CA VAL A 12 2.01 -6.49 12.87
C VAL A 12 2.32 -5.12 13.50
N LEU A 13 2.32 -5.03 14.83
CA LEU A 13 2.64 -3.77 15.53
C LEU A 13 4.08 -3.32 15.27
N SER A 14 5.03 -4.27 15.28
CA SER A 14 6.42 -3.95 14.94
C SER A 14 6.58 -3.50 13.49
N ALA A 15 5.84 -4.08 12.55
CA ALA A 15 5.85 -3.64 11.16
C ALA A 15 5.33 -2.21 11.02
N LEU A 16 4.24 -1.85 11.70
CA LEU A 16 3.68 -0.51 11.71
C LEU A 16 4.69 0.52 12.25
N LEU A 17 5.34 0.24 13.38
CA LEU A 17 6.34 1.12 13.96
C LEU A 17 7.59 1.26 13.08
N LEU A 18 8.13 0.15 12.58
CA LEU A 18 9.30 0.17 11.71
C LEU A 18 8.99 0.83 10.35
N GLY A 19 7.76 0.65 9.85
CA GLY A 19 7.29 1.37 8.66
C GLY A 19 7.22 2.88 8.89
N ALA A 20 6.70 3.34 10.03
CA ALA A 20 6.70 4.75 10.40
C ALA A 20 8.13 5.32 10.47
N LEU A 21 9.07 4.59 11.09
CA LEU A 21 10.49 4.99 11.16
C LEU A 21 11.14 5.05 9.77
N ALA A 22 10.85 4.09 8.90
CA ALA A 22 11.31 4.11 7.51
C ALA A 22 10.74 5.31 6.75
N GLY A 23 9.47 5.63 6.99
CA GLY A 23 8.82 6.82 6.44
C GLY A 23 9.45 8.12 6.97
N LEU A 24 9.75 8.22 8.26
CA LEU A 24 10.47 9.35 8.82
C LEU A 24 11.86 9.50 8.19
N PHE A 25 12.60 8.42 8.00
CA PHE A 25 13.89 8.44 7.32
C PHE A 25 13.76 8.97 5.89
N THR A 26 12.79 8.45 5.12
CA THR A 26 12.48 8.95 3.76
C THR A 26 12.12 10.44 3.78
N GLY A 27 11.28 10.84 4.73
CA GLY A 27 10.86 12.23 4.89
C GLY A 27 12.02 13.16 5.22
N VAL A 28 12.94 12.75 6.10
CA VAL A 28 14.16 13.53 6.43
C VAL A 28 15.04 13.69 5.19
N LEU A 29 15.24 12.64 4.40
CA LEU A 29 15.99 12.75 3.14
C LEU A 29 15.35 13.75 2.19
N HIS A 30 14.03 13.81 2.14
CA HIS A 30 13.30 14.73 1.29
C HIS A 30 13.33 16.17 1.82
N THR A 31 13.05 16.38 3.10
CA THR A 31 12.86 17.73 3.67
C THR A 31 14.17 18.39 4.08
N VAL A 32 15.08 17.65 4.73
CA VAL A 32 16.34 18.19 5.25
C VAL A 32 17.43 18.15 4.18
N SER A 33 17.60 17.01 3.50
CA SER A 33 18.61 16.87 2.45
C SER A 33 18.16 17.42 1.09
N ARG A 34 16.90 17.90 0.97
CA ARG A 34 16.29 18.44 -0.25
C ARG A 34 16.36 17.50 -1.46
N ILE A 35 16.44 16.20 -1.22
CA ILE A 35 16.44 15.19 -2.28
C ILE A 35 15.01 15.09 -2.85
N PRO A 36 14.82 15.00 -4.18
CA PRO A 36 13.50 14.81 -4.77
C PRO A 36 12.76 13.63 -4.14
N ALA A 37 11.44 13.76 -3.90
CA ALA A 37 10.63 12.80 -3.15
C ALA A 37 10.75 11.37 -3.70
N LEU A 38 10.68 11.21 -5.04
CA LEU A 38 10.82 9.91 -5.69
C LEU A 38 12.18 9.27 -5.41
N LEU A 39 13.26 10.07 -5.52
CA LEU A 39 14.62 9.59 -5.28
C LEU A 39 14.85 9.22 -3.80
N SER A 40 14.29 9.99 -2.86
CA SER A 40 14.32 9.68 -1.42
C SER A 40 13.69 8.32 -1.13
N GLY A 41 12.55 8.02 -1.77
CA GLY A 41 11.89 6.72 -1.65
C GLY A 41 12.74 5.57 -2.20
N ILE A 42 13.36 5.76 -3.37
CA ILE A 42 14.25 4.75 -3.99
C ILE A 42 15.47 4.49 -3.11
N LEU A 43 16.11 5.54 -2.58
CA LEU A 43 17.27 5.41 -1.69
C LEU A 43 16.90 4.66 -0.41
N THR A 44 15.77 5.00 0.20
CA THR A 44 15.26 4.28 1.38
C THR A 44 15.00 2.81 1.06
N MET A 45 14.40 2.50 -0.08
CA MET A 45 14.15 1.13 -0.53
C MET A 45 15.45 0.32 -0.64
N ILE A 46 16.51 0.90 -1.24
CA ILE A 46 17.83 0.24 -1.38
C ILE A 46 18.46 0.00 0.00
N CYS A 47 18.40 0.99 0.90
CA CYS A 47 18.91 0.84 2.27
C CYS A 47 18.16 -0.27 3.03
N LEU A 48 16.82 -0.24 2.97
CA LEU A 48 15.98 -1.23 3.65
C LEU A 48 16.12 -2.62 3.07
N TYR A 49 16.38 -2.77 1.77
CA TYR A 49 16.65 -4.07 1.15
C TYR A 49 17.81 -4.79 1.86
N SER A 50 18.94 -4.10 2.04
CA SER A 50 20.13 -4.67 2.69
C SER A 50 19.88 -4.97 4.17
N ILE A 51 19.16 -4.09 4.88
CA ILE A 51 18.79 -4.28 6.29
C ILE A 51 17.87 -5.50 6.43
N ASN A 52 16.83 -5.57 5.58
CA ASN A 52 15.87 -6.66 5.58
C ASN A 52 16.55 -8.01 5.31
N LEU A 53 17.42 -8.07 4.29
CA LEU A 53 18.15 -9.29 3.98
C LEU A 53 19.05 -9.75 5.15
N ARG A 54 19.71 -8.79 5.83
CA ARG A 54 20.54 -9.08 7.00
C ARG A 54 19.70 -9.57 8.18
N VAL A 55 18.53 -9.01 8.41
CA VAL A 55 17.61 -9.43 9.49
C VAL A 55 16.96 -10.78 9.19
N MET A 56 16.60 -11.02 7.94
CA MET A 56 15.97 -12.27 7.48
C MET A 56 16.99 -13.41 7.37
N GLY A 57 18.24 -13.12 7.05
CA GLY A 57 19.31 -14.11 6.80
C GLY A 57 19.18 -14.86 5.48
N ARG A 58 18.04 -14.78 4.80
CA ARG A 58 17.73 -15.39 3.50
C ARG A 58 16.64 -14.60 2.78
N PRO A 59 16.60 -14.65 1.42
CA PRO A 59 15.63 -13.84 0.64
C PRO A 59 14.18 -14.23 0.85
N ASN A 60 13.93 -15.50 1.19
CA ASN A 60 12.57 -16.03 1.39
C ASN A 60 12.48 -16.76 2.74
N ILE A 61 11.43 -16.49 3.51
CA ILE A 61 11.14 -17.12 4.79
C ILE A 61 9.69 -17.63 4.76
N SER A 62 9.53 -18.94 5.04
CA SER A 62 8.21 -19.53 5.25
C SER A 62 7.69 -19.23 6.66
N LEU A 63 6.42 -18.85 6.74
CA LEU A 63 5.65 -18.66 7.97
C LEU A 63 4.67 -19.83 8.16
N SER A 64 5.08 -21.05 7.80
CA SER A 64 4.23 -22.24 7.86
C SER A 64 3.95 -22.66 9.30
N GLU A 65 2.73 -23.12 9.53
CA GLU A 65 2.28 -23.71 10.80
C GLU A 65 3.13 -24.91 11.21
N ASN A 66 3.60 -25.70 10.23
CA ASN A 66 4.49 -26.86 10.45
C ASN A 66 5.84 -26.48 11.11
N LEU A 67 6.21 -25.19 11.03
CA LEU A 67 7.41 -24.63 11.67
C LEU A 67 7.08 -23.94 13.02
N GLY A 68 5.87 -24.13 13.56
CA GLY A 68 5.43 -23.52 14.80
C GLY A 68 5.02 -22.03 14.69
N HIS A 69 4.91 -21.50 13.47
CA HIS A 69 4.53 -20.10 13.26
C HIS A 69 3.02 -19.96 13.11
N ARG A 70 2.33 -19.54 14.18
CA ARG A 70 0.90 -19.24 14.12
C ARG A 70 0.68 -17.85 13.54
N THR A 71 0.03 -17.77 12.36
CA THR A 71 -0.43 -16.50 11.78
C THR A 71 -1.77 -16.10 12.39
N ILE A 72 -2.18 -14.82 12.24
CA ILE A 72 -3.51 -14.36 12.64
C ILE A 72 -4.59 -15.21 11.96
N PHE A 73 -4.39 -15.59 10.70
CA PHE A 73 -5.36 -16.39 9.93
C PHE A 73 -5.51 -17.81 10.45
N VAL A 74 -4.44 -18.41 10.96
CA VAL A 74 -4.50 -19.72 11.64
C VAL A 74 -5.28 -19.62 12.94
N ILE A 75 -5.02 -18.59 13.74
CA ILE A 75 -5.74 -18.36 15.00
C ILE A 75 -7.23 -18.12 14.73
N LEU A 76 -7.58 -17.36 13.70
CA LEU A 76 -8.97 -17.12 13.32
C LEU A 76 -9.65 -18.37 12.81
N ARG A 77 -8.98 -19.21 12.03
CA ARG A 77 -9.51 -20.51 11.58
C ARG A 77 -9.82 -21.41 12.78
N ASP A 78 -8.90 -21.49 13.74
CA ASP A 78 -9.06 -22.32 14.93
C ASP A 78 -10.17 -21.80 15.86
N ALA A 79 -10.43 -20.50 15.86
CA ALA A 79 -11.51 -19.87 16.62
C ALA A 79 -12.92 -20.13 16.00
N PHE A 80 -13.00 -20.32 14.69
CA PHE A 80 -14.25 -20.50 13.95
C PHE A 80 -14.23 -21.76 13.08
N PRO A 81 -14.13 -22.96 13.66
CA PRO A 81 -13.96 -24.20 12.91
C PRO A 81 -15.17 -24.57 12.04
N SER A 82 -16.36 -24.03 12.38
CA SER A 82 -17.61 -24.31 11.65
C SER A 82 -17.78 -23.50 10.37
N ILE A 83 -16.93 -22.48 10.13
CA ILE A 83 -17.05 -21.60 8.97
C ILE A 83 -15.88 -21.92 8.02
N PRO A 84 -16.13 -22.04 6.70
CA PRO A 84 -15.05 -22.23 5.74
C PRO A 84 -13.99 -21.10 5.83
N GLU A 85 -12.73 -21.47 5.85
CA GLU A 85 -11.58 -20.58 6.08
C GLU A 85 -11.57 -19.34 5.16
N VAL A 86 -12.03 -19.51 3.92
CA VAL A 86 -12.12 -18.43 2.93
C VAL A 86 -13.01 -17.28 3.40
N TYR A 87 -14.20 -17.61 3.98
CA TYR A 87 -15.12 -16.59 4.48
C TYR A 87 -14.57 -15.88 5.73
N VAL A 88 -13.95 -16.63 6.63
CA VAL A 88 -13.33 -16.04 7.84
C VAL A 88 -12.23 -15.06 7.46
N ARG A 89 -11.34 -15.43 6.53
CA ARG A 89 -10.28 -14.56 6.00
C ARG A 89 -10.86 -13.33 5.31
N PHE A 90 -11.86 -13.50 4.45
CA PHE A 90 -12.49 -12.40 3.73
C PHE A 90 -13.15 -11.40 4.67
N VAL A 91 -13.97 -11.87 5.62
CA VAL A 91 -14.64 -11.00 6.60
C VAL A 91 -13.64 -10.25 7.47
N PHE A 92 -12.60 -10.94 7.96
CA PHE A 92 -11.55 -10.29 8.75
C PHE A 92 -10.82 -9.18 7.97
N LEU A 93 -10.40 -9.45 6.72
CA LEU A 93 -9.72 -8.46 5.88
C LEU A 93 -10.63 -7.28 5.53
N LEU A 94 -11.92 -7.55 5.29
CA LEU A 94 -12.93 -6.51 5.04
C LEU A 94 -13.11 -5.60 6.27
N LEU A 95 -13.26 -6.19 7.45
CA LEU A 95 -13.37 -5.43 8.70
C LEU A 95 -12.12 -4.62 9.00
N LEU A 96 -10.94 -5.19 8.77
CA LEU A 96 -9.66 -4.49 8.91
C LEU A 96 -9.56 -3.31 7.94
N LEU A 97 -9.96 -3.50 6.68
CA LEU A 97 -9.98 -2.44 5.66
C LEU A 97 -10.93 -1.30 6.08
N LEU A 98 -12.13 -1.62 6.53
CA LEU A 98 -13.11 -0.64 6.99
C LEU A 98 -12.61 0.10 8.23
N PHE A 99 -12.01 -0.61 9.18
CA PHE A 99 -11.40 -0.02 10.36
C PHE A 99 -10.28 0.97 9.99
N LEU A 100 -9.35 0.54 9.13
CA LEU A 100 -8.26 1.41 8.67
C LEU A 100 -8.78 2.63 7.89
N LYS A 101 -9.80 2.43 7.05
CA LYS A 101 -10.46 3.54 6.36
C LYS A 101 -11.00 4.57 7.35
N ILE A 102 -11.74 4.12 8.37
CA ILE A 102 -12.30 5.03 9.39
C ILE A 102 -11.17 5.75 10.13
N VAL A 103 -10.10 5.05 10.53
CA VAL A 103 -8.96 5.66 11.22
C VAL A 103 -8.30 6.73 10.35
N VAL A 104 -8.08 6.46 9.07
CA VAL A 104 -7.49 7.41 8.13
C VAL A 104 -8.43 8.60 7.90
N ASP A 105 -9.74 8.36 7.71
CA ASP A 105 -10.72 9.43 7.53
C ASP A 105 -10.78 10.36 8.75
N LEU A 106 -10.79 9.80 9.95
CA LEU A 106 -10.75 10.56 11.21
C LEU A 106 -9.45 11.36 11.33
N PHE A 107 -8.30 10.73 11.05
CA PHE A 107 -7.01 11.43 11.07
C PHE A 107 -6.99 12.62 10.11
N LEU A 108 -7.44 12.43 8.87
CA LEU A 108 -7.47 13.49 7.85
C LEU A 108 -8.46 14.62 8.17
N GLN A 109 -9.38 14.43 9.12
CA GLN A 109 -10.29 15.46 9.64
C GLN A 109 -9.72 16.24 10.82
N THR A 110 -8.63 15.75 11.45
CA THR A 110 -7.94 16.49 12.52
C THR A 110 -7.22 17.72 11.96
N GLU A 111 -6.84 18.65 12.84
CA GLU A 111 -6.05 19.84 12.47
C GLU A 111 -4.72 19.47 11.80
N ILE A 112 -4.06 18.41 12.30
CA ILE A 112 -2.81 17.89 11.70
C ILE A 112 -3.10 17.31 10.30
N GLY A 113 -4.15 16.52 10.16
CA GLY A 113 -4.55 15.95 8.86
C GLY A 113 -4.95 17.02 7.84
N LEU A 114 -5.65 18.06 8.29
CA LEU A 114 -5.97 19.23 7.46
C LEU A 114 -4.70 19.94 7.01
N SER A 115 -3.74 20.16 7.91
CA SER A 115 -2.45 20.79 7.61
C SER A 115 -1.61 19.95 6.63
N VAL A 116 -1.61 18.64 6.77
CA VAL A 116 -0.94 17.72 5.82
C VAL A 116 -1.55 17.85 4.42
N ARG A 117 -2.87 17.88 4.31
CA ARG A 117 -3.58 18.04 3.03
C ARG A 117 -3.34 19.41 2.41
N ALA A 118 -3.46 20.48 3.22
CA ALA A 118 -3.20 21.85 2.78
C ALA A 118 -1.75 22.02 2.27
N THR A 119 -0.79 21.36 2.92
CA THR A 119 0.63 21.34 2.46
C THR A 119 0.76 20.69 1.09
N GLY A 120 -0.01 19.62 0.81
CA GLY A 120 -0.03 19.00 -0.51
C GLY A 120 -0.63 19.88 -1.60
N ASP A 121 -1.60 20.73 -1.25
CA ASP A 121 -2.25 21.65 -2.18
C ASP A 121 -1.39 22.91 -2.45
N ASN A 122 -0.89 23.55 -1.38
CA ASN A 122 -0.08 24.77 -1.48
C ASN A 122 0.81 24.99 -0.25
N GLU A 123 2.10 24.66 -0.38
CA GLU A 123 3.08 24.82 0.69
C GLU A 123 3.24 26.26 1.17
N THR A 124 3.31 27.21 0.23
CA THR A 124 3.49 28.62 0.54
C THR A 124 2.33 29.19 1.38
N LEU A 125 1.10 28.77 1.07
CA LEU A 125 -0.07 29.17 1.85
C LEU A 125 0.00 28.68 3.29
N VAL A 126 0.42 27.43 3.49
CA VAL A 126 0.54 26.82 4.82
C VAL A 126 1.63 27.52 5.65
N GLU A 127 2.76 27.85 5.02
CA GLU A 127 3.86 28.58 5.65
C GLU A 127 3.43 29.99 6.09
N THR A 128 2.64 30.70 5.29
CA THR A 128 2.10 32.02 5.68
C THR A 128 1.14 31.97 6.87
N GLN A 129 0.54 30.82 7.13
CA GLN A 129 -0.28 30.57 8.33
C GLN A 129 0.53 30.13 9.56
N GLY A 130 1.86 30.13 9.47
CA GLY A 130 2.76 29.77 10.56
C GLY A 130 2.94 28.26 10.79
N ILE A 131 2.48 27.43 9.87
CA ILE A 131 2.67 25.96 9.93
C ILE A 131 3.91 25.59 9.12
N ASP A 132 4.79 24.76 9.69
CA ASP A 132 5.98 24.25 9.01
C ASP A 132 5.62 23.14 8.01
N PRO A 133 5.71 23.37 6.68
CA PRO A 133 5.37 22.36 5.67
C PRO A 133 6.24 21.11 5.76
N ASN A 134 7.50 21.25 6.18
CA ASN A 134 8.43 20.12 6.26
C ASN A 134 7.98 19.13 7.36
N ARG A 135 7.49 19.63 8.49
CA ARG A 135 6.92 18.76 9.53
C ARG A 135 5.67 18.03 9.05
N MET A 136 4.82 18.72 8.29
CA MET A 136 3.59 18.10 7.74
C MET A 136 3.93 17.02 6.73
N LYS A 137 4.93 17.25 5.87
CA LYS A 137 5.47 16.21 4.96
C LYS A 137 6.01 15.01 5.72
N LEU A 138 6.78 15.22 6.80
CA LEU A 138 7.30 14.13 7.63
C LEU A 138 6.18 13.27 8.21
N VAL A 139 5.12 13.90 8.76
CA VAL A 139 3.96 13.20 9.32
C VAL A 139 3.24 12.38 8.22
N GLY A 140 2.97 13.00 7.07
CA GLY A 140 2.29 12.34 5.96
C GLY A 140 3.06 11.12 5.42
N ILE A 141 4.38 11.27 5.21
CA ILE A 141 5.24 10.19 4.72
C ILE A 141 5.39 9.08 5.76
N ALA A 142 5.53 9.42 7.04
CA ALA A 142 5.61 8.44 8.12
C ALA A 142 4.34 7.61 8.24
N LEU A 143 3.17 8.25 8.22
CA LEU A 143 1.87 7.57 8.27
C LEU A 143 1.66 6.68 7.05
N SER A 144 1.96 7.17 5.84
CA SER A 144 1.85 6.40 4.61
C SER A 144 2.69 5.13 4.66
N ASN A 145 3.97 5.24 5.06
CA ASN A 145 4.86 4.07 5.16
C ASN A 145 4.45 3.11 6.29
N ALA A 146 3.88 3.61 7.40
CA ALA A 146 3.31 2.77 8.44
C ALA A 146 2.16 1.90 7.91
N LEU A 147 1.24 2.49 7.14
CA LEU A 147 0.12 1.78 6.51
C LEU A 147 0.59 0.76 5.46
N VAL A 148 1.60 1.11 4.66
CA VAL A 148 2.22 0.19 3.69
C VAL A 148 2.87 -1.00 4.41
N ALA A 149 3.61 -0.76 5.49
CA ALA A 149 4.24 -1.83 6.26
C ALA A 149 3.21 -2.72 6.97
N LEU A 150 2.12 -2.14 7.48
CA LEU A 150 0.98 -2.88 8.01
C LEU A 150 0.36 -3.80 6.95
N SER A 151 0.09 -3.27 5.76
CA SER A 151 -0.42 -4.04 4.62
C SER A 151 0.52 -5.19 4.24
N GLY A 152 1.84 -4.92 4.17
CA GLY A 152 2.86 -5.93 3.89
C GLY A 152 2.89 -7.04 4.94
N ALA A 153 2.77 -6.70 6.23
CA ALA A 153 2.73 -7.67 7.32
C ALA A 153 1.48 -8.56 7.26
N MET A 154 0.33 -7.99 6.92
CA MET A 154 -0.91 -8.74 6.74
C MET A 154 -0.85 -9.65 5.51
N PHE A 155 -0.29 -9.14 4.41
CA PHE A 155 -0.13 -9.92 3.18
C PHE A 155 0.83 -11.10 3.36
N ALA A 156 1.94 -10.89 4.07
CA ALA A 156 2.88 -11.96 4.42
C ALA A 156 2.23 -13.07 5.25
N GLN A 157 1.42 -12.70 6.23
CA GLN A 157 0.66 -13.67 7.04
C GLN A 157 -0.43 -14.38 6.22
N TYR A 158 -1.07 -13.69 5.28
CA TYR A 158 -2.06 -14.28 4.39
C TYR A 158 -1.46 -15.32 3.45
N GLN A 159 -0.28 -15.02 2.87
CA GLN A 159 0.42 -15.94 1.97
C GLN A 159 1.16 -17.08 2.71
N GLY A 160 1.48 -16.89 3.99
CA GLY A 160 2.26 -17.84 4.78
C GLY A 160 3.76 -17.84 4.45
N PHE A 161 4.26 -16.83 3.72
CA PHE A 161 5.68 -16.64 3.43
C PHE A 161 6.02 -15.17 3.20
N VAL A 162 7.31 -14.83 3.32
CA VAL A 162 7.86 -13.51 3.03
C VAL A 162 8.97 -13.66 2.01
N ASP A 163 8.93 -12.88 0.94
CA ASP A 163 10.01 -12.73 -0.02
C ASP A 163 10.42 -11.26 -0.10
N ILE A 164 11.72 -11.00 -0.14
CA ILE A 164 12.27 -9.65 -0.13
C ILE A 164 11.86 -8.84 -1.38
N ASN A 165 11.52 -9.51 -2.47
CA ASN A 165 11.13 -8.90 -3.74
C ASN A 165 9.60 -8.72 -3.89
N MET A 166 8.79 -9.05 -2.88
CA MET A 166 7.33 -8.95 -2.95
C MET A 166 6.83 -7.54 -3.29
N GLY A 167 7.57 -6.51 -2.86
CA GLY A 167 7.22 -5.11 -3.10
C GLY A 167 7.54 -4.60 -4.51
N ILE A 168 8.33 -5.32 -5.29
CA ILE A 168 8.74 -4.87 -6.62
C ILE A 168 7.52 -4.80 -7.54
N GLY A 169 7.30 -3.63 -8.12
CA GLY A 169 6.16 -3.34 -9.01
C GLY A 169 4.88 -2.90 -8.29
N MET A 170 4.81 -2.99 -6.95
CA MET A 170 3.63 -2.54 -6.18
C MET A 170 3.41 -1.03 -6.29
N VAL A 171 4.47 -0.24 -6.44
CA VAL A 171 4.38 1.21 -6.64
C VAL A 171 3.58 1.53 -7.90
N VAL A 172 3.89 0.87 -9.01
CA VAL A 172 3.21 1.09 -10.30
C VAL A 172 1.75 0.67 -10.24
N SER A 173 1.46 -0.50 -9.66
CA SER A 173 0.09 -0.99 -9.50
C SER A 173 -0.73 -0.14 -8.52
N GLY A 174 -0.09 0.37 -7.46
CA GLY A 174 -0.71 1.30 -6.52
C GLY A 174 -1.11 2.62 -7.17
N LEU A 175 -0.18 3.23 -7.91
CA LEU A 175 -0.44 4.47 -8.64
C LEU A 175 -1.57 4.29 -9.68
N ALA A 176 -1.53 3.20 -10.46
CA ALA A 176 -2.60 2.88 -11.39
C ALA A 176 -3.96 2.72 -10.69
N SER A 177 -4.00 2.06 -9.53
CA SER A 177 -5.22 1.91 -8.74
C SER A 177 -5.80 3.25 -8.30
N VAL A 178 -4.96 4.19 -7.84
CA VAL A 178 -5.41 5.54 -7.46
C VAL A 178 -6.01 6.26 -8.65
N ILE A 179 -5.34 6.27 -9.80
CA ILE A 179 -5.83 6.94 -11.02
C ILE A 179 -7.15 6.34 -11.50
N VAL A 180 -7.28 5.00 -11.46
CA VAL A 180 -8.57 4.35 -11.77
C VAL A 180 -9.66 4.84 -10.82
N GLY A 181 -9.35 4.94 -9.53
CA GLY A 181 -10.30 5.43 -8.53
C GLY A 181 -10.75 6.87 -8.79
N GLU A 182 -9.83 7.76 -9.13
CA GLU A 182 -10.13 9.16 -9.46
C GLU A 182 -10.99 9.33 -10.71
N VAL A 183 -10.82 8.43 -11.69
CA VAL A 183 -11.65 8.42 -12.90
C VAL A 183 -13.07 7.92 -12.61
N LEU A 184 -13.20 6.92 -11.72
CA LEU A 184 -14.49 6.30 -11.39
C LEU A 184 -15.37 7.17 -10.51
N LEU A 185 -14.79 7.78 -9.50
CA LEU A 185 -15.51 8.65 -8.56
C LEU A 185 -14.86 10.03 -8.53
N ARG A 186 -15.66 11.06 -8.72
CA ARG A 186 -15.23 12.46 -8.61
C ARG A 186 -15.87 13.09 -7.38
N GLY A 187 -15.19 13.06 -6.25
CA GLY A 187 -15.67 13.69 -5.03
C GLY A 187 -14.58 14.48 -4.33
N LYS A 188 -14.98 15.55 -3.61
CA LYS A 188 -14.07 16.44 -2.87
C LYS A 188 -14.07 16.15 -1.37
N THR A 189 -15.00 15.36 -0.87
CA THR A 189 -15.06 15.01 0.56
C THR A 189 -14.03 13.93 0.89
N ILE A 190 -13.43 14.00 2.08
CA ILE A 190 -12.41 13.04 2.54
C ILE A 190 -12.93 11.61 2.39
N PHE A 191 -14.17 11.37 2.83
CA PHE A 191 -14.80 10.05 2.75
C PHE A 191 -14.84 9.50 1.31
N VAL A 192 -15.12 10.33 0.31
CA VAL A 192 -15.18 9.93 -1.10
C VAL A 192 -13.78 9.73 -1.65
N VAL A 193 -12.81 10.59 -1.32
CA VAL A 193 -11.42 10.47 -1.78
C VAL A 193 -10.78 9.17 -1.27
N THR A 194 -10.97 8.80 -0.02
CA THR A 194 -10.46 7.53 0.51
C THR A 194 -11.20 6.33 -0.08
N LEU A 195 -12.51 6.45 -0.36
CA LEU A 195 -13.29 5.41 -1.02
C LEU A 195 -12.86 5.22 -2.48
N GLN A 196 -12.48 6.29 -3.20
CA GLN A 196 -11.93 6.23 -4.56
C GLN A 196 -10.73 5.30 -4.64
N VAL A 197 -9.79 5.43 -3.69
CA VAL A 197 -8.58 4.60 -3.65
C VAL A 197 -8.93 3.12 -3.48
N ILE A 198 -9.87 2.81 -2.59
CA ILE A 198 -10.31 1.42 -2.35
C ILE A 198 -10.98 0.85 -3.59
N LEU A 199 -11.94 1.57 -4.17
CA LEU A 199 -12.65 1.12 -5.37
C LEU A 199 -11.71 1.00 -6.57
N GLY A 200 -10.79 1.94 -6.74
CA GLY A 200 -9.77 1.87 -7.77
C GLY A 200 -8.89 0.63 -7.64
N ALA A 201 -8.48 0.29 -6.41
CA ALA A 201 -7.70 -0.93 -6.15
C ALA A 201 -8.50 -2.20 -6.47
N VAL A 202 -9.79 -2.24 -6.12
CA VAL A 202 -10.68 -3.38 -6.44
C VAL A 202 -10.82 -3.53 -7.96
N VAL A 203 -11.16 -2.44 -8.66
CA VAL A 203 -11.35 -2.46 -10.12
C VAL A 203 -10.06 -2.83 -10.84
N TYR A 204 -8.92 -2.27 -10.43
CA TYR A 204 -7.61 -2.63 -10.97
C TYR A 204 -7.31 -4.12 -10.79
N ARG A 205 -7.59 -4.68 -9.60
CA ARG A 205 -7.40 -6.11 -9.32
C ARG A 205 -8.35 -6.99 -10.13
N MET A 206 -9.60 -6.58 -10.28
CA MET A 206 -10.55 -7.28 -11.15
C MET A 206 -10.10 -7.28 -12.61
N ALA A 207 -9.68 -6.12 -13.13
CA ALA A 207 -9.18 -6.00 -14.49
C ALA A 207 -7.94 -6.89 -14.73
N THR A 208 -7.00 -6.91 -13.77
CA THR A 208 -5.82 -7.79 -13.83
C THR A 208 -6.23 -9.27 -13.77
N ALA A 209 -7.17 -9.65 -12.91
CA ALA A 209 -7.63 -11.03 -12.80
C ALA A 209 -8.34 -11.52 -14.10
N ILE A 210 -9.18 -10.67 -14.69
CA ILE A 210 -9.84 -10.95 -15.98
C ILE A 210 -8.81 -11.09 -17.09
N ALA A 211 -7.87 -10.15 -17.19
CA ALA A 211 -6.82 -10.17 -18.20
C ALA A 211 -5.95 -11.44 -18.10
N LEU A 212 -5.66 -11.90 -16.87
CA LEU A 212 -4.94 -13.13 -16.63
C LEU A 212 -5.72 -14.36 -17.04
N ASN A 213 -7.00 -14.44 -16.66
CA ASN A 213 -7.84 -15.58 -16.99
C ASN A 213 -7.99 -15.73 -18.50
N TRP A 214 -8.19 -14.63 -19.23
CA TRP A 214 -8.26 -14.66 -20.69
C TRP A 214 -6.89 -14.95 -21.32
N GLY A 215 -5.81 -14.38 -20.78
CA GLY A 215 -4.45 -14.64 -21.24
C GLY A 215 -4.08 -16.13 -21.15
N TYR A 216 -4.54 -16.83 -20.14
CA TYR A 216 -4.32 -18.28 -19.98
C TYR A 216 -4.90 -19.09 -21.16
N HIS A 217 -6.06 -18.69 -21.70
CA HIS A 217 -6.68 -19.34 -22.86
C HIS A 217 -5.91 -19.07 -24.19
N ILE A 218 -5.08 -18.03 -24.23
CA ILE A 218 -4.29 -17.65 -25.42
C ILE A 218 -2.83 -18.18 -25.31
N GLY A 219 -2.53 -18.95 -24.26
CA GLY A 219 -1.21 -19.57 -24.05
C GLY A 219 -0.20 -18.73 -23.26
N PHE A 220 -0.66 -17.68 -22.55
CA PHE A 220 0.21 -16.91 -21.64
C PHE A 220 0.68 -17.76 -20.45
N LYS A 221 1.95 -17.57 -20.09
CA LYS A 221 2.57 -18.24 -18.98
C LYS A 221 2.67 -17.31 -17.76
N PRO A 222 2.82 -17.84 -16.52
CA PRO A 222 2.87 -17.01 -15.29
C PRO A 222 3.93 -15.91 -15.29
N TYR A 223 4.99 -16.02 -16.07
CA TYR A 223 6.02 -14.99 -16.17
C TYR A 223 5.62 -13.79 -17.05
N ASP A 224 4.61 -13.94 -17.92
CA ASP A 224 4.09 -12.86 -18.75
C ASP A 224 3.21 -11.88 -17.97
N LEU A 225 2.91 -12.21 -16.68
CA LEU A 225 2.13 -11.39 -15.76
C LEU A 225 2.67 -9.97 -15.62
N LYS A 226 4.00 -9.82 -15.52
CA LYS A 226 4.64 -8.51 -15.37
C LYS A 226 4.49 -7.66 -16.63
N LEU A 227 4.55 -8.28 -17.81
CA LEU A 227 4.34 -7.61 -19.07
C LEU A 227 2.88 -7.15 -19.20
N PHE A 228 1.93 -8.02 -18.85
CA PHE A 228 0.50 -7.71 -18.89
C PHE A 228 0.12 -6.58 -17.94
N THR A 229 0.58 -6.64 -16.70
CA THR A 229 0.33 -5.56 -15.73
C THR A 229 0.95 -4.25 -16.18
N GLY A 230 2.14 -4.27 -16.78
CA GLY A 230 2.78 -3.10 -17.37
C GLY A 230 1.96 -2.47 -18.51
N ILE A 231 1.50 -3.29 -19.46
CA ILE A 231 0.64 -2.82 -20.56
C ILE A 231 -0.68 -2.26 -20.03
N LEU A 232 -1.32 -2.94 -19.10
CA LEU A 232 -2.58 -2.50 -18.49
C LEU A 232 -2.41 -1.15 -17.80
N VAL A 233 -1.31 -0.94 -17.07
CA VAL A 233 -0.99 0.34 -16.45
C VAL A 233 -0.79 1.44 -17.49
N ILE A 234 -0.05 1.16 -18.58
CA ILE A 234 0.14 2.13 -19.68
C ILE A 234 -1.22 2.54 -20.27
N ILE A 235 -2.11 1.60 -20.52
CA ILE A 235 -3.45 1.89 -21.05
C ILE A 235 -4.24 2.77 -20.07
N ILE A 236 -4.25 2.41 -18.79
CA ILE A 236 -4.97 3.17 -17.76
C ILE A 236 -4.43 4.59 -17.62
N LEU A 237 -3.11 4.77 -17.57
CA LEU A 237 -2.47 6.08 -17.47
C LEU A 237 -2.67 6.94 -18.73
N SER A 238 -2.74 6.32 -19.89
CA SER A 238 -2.95 7.01 -21.18
C SER A 238 -4.40 7.45 -21.37
N PHE A 239 -5.36 6.76 -20.76
CA PHE A 239 -6.79 7.00 -20.97
C PHE A 239 -7.26 8.42 -20.63
N PRO A 240 -6.91 9.01 -19.46
CA PRO A 240 -7.29 10.39 -19.13
C PRO A 240 -6.72 11.41 -20.13
N VAL A 241 -5.45 11.23 -20.51
CA VAL A 241 -4.76 12.13 -21.46
C VAL A 241 -5.39 12.06 -22.86
N LEU A 242 -5.71 10.87 -23.32
CA LEU A 242 -6.40 10.68 -24.61
C LEU A 242 -7.79 11.30 -24.59
N LYS A 243 -8.56 11.10 -23.51
CA LYS A 243 -9.89 11.68 -23.35
C LYS A 243 -9.87 13.23 -23.37
N GLU A 244 -8.88 13.84 -22.74
CA GLU A 244 -8.72 15.29 -22.75
C GLU A 244 -8.35 15.82 -24.14
N LYS A 245 -7.48 15.11 -24.86
CA LYS A 245 -7.05 15.48 -26.21
C LYS A 245 -8.19 15.36 -27.23
N PHE A 246 -9.00 14.32 -27.15
CA PHE A 246 -10.18 14.13 -28.02
C PHE A 246 -11.39 14.95 -27.59
N GLY A 247 -11.51 15.33 -26.32
CA GLY A 247 -12.59 16.19 -25.81
C GLY A 247 -12.40 17.69 -26.12
N ARG A 248 -11.16 18.13 -26.35
CA ARG A 248 -10.85 19.52 -26.80
C ARG A 248 -11.01 19.74 -28.30
N SER A 249 -11.25 18.67 -29.06
CA SER A 249 -11.44 18.74 -30.52
C SER A 249 -12.92 18.88 -30.93
N ARG A 250 -13.79 19.16 -29.99
CA ARG A 250 -15.18 19.55 -30.22
C ARG A 250 -15.47 20.83 -29.41
#